data_4b1742db5228b6280750be09d95c2079
#
_entry.id   4b1742db5228b6280750be09d95c2079
#
_cell.length_a   1.000
_cell.length_b   1.000
_cell.length_c   1.000
_cell.angle_alpha   90.00
_cell.angle_beta   90.00
_cell.angle_gamma   90.00
#
_symmetry.space_group_name_H-M   'P 1'
#
loop_
_entity.id
_entity.type
_entity.pdbx_description
1 polymer ?
#
loop_
_entity_poly.entity_id
_entity_poly.type
_entity_poly.pdbx_seq_one_letter_code
_entity_poly.pdbx_strand_id
1 'polypeptide(L)'
;QRKRNLILQDENKREDQINDHNNIVFMIKIKYVMKTVKLIFTILVLVYYIGLGYIIACELTTKFYYDAEHPDDTFFTKYSFDQRTPAEATLTSSYFIFTSLATVGFGDLHPRSDFERLMTGLILLCGVATFSYTMGNFITILNTTKSLGDDLEEGTQLSKFFGLLIRFNGNRPLK
;
A
#
# COMPACT_ATOMS: atom_id res chain seq x y z
N GLN A 1 15.66 -49.67 -24.58
CA GLN A 1 14.95 -48.49 -25.10
C GLN A 1 13.68 -48.17 -24.29
N ARG A 2 12.82 -49.13 -23.95
CA ARG A 2 11.56 -48.89 -23.21
C ARG A 2 11.77 -48.29 -21.81
N LYS A 3 12.76 -48.75 -21.05
CA LYS A 3 13.12 -48.18 -19.74
C LYS A 3 13.63 -46.73 -19.81
N ARG A 4 14.40 -46.40 -20.84
CA ARG A 4 14.96 -45.07 -21.08
C ARG A 4 13.86 -44.07 -21.44
N ASN A 5 12.89 -44.46 -22.22
CA ASN A 5 11.74 -43.63 -22.58
C ASN A 5 10.81 -43.36 -21.37
N LEU A 6 10.63 -44.35 -20.49
CA LEU A 6 9.87 -44.15 -19.22
C LEU A 6 10.56 -43.17 -18.27
N ILE A 7 11.89 -43.22 -18.16
CA ILE A 7 12.66 -42.29 -17.32
C ILE A 7 12.56 -40.86 -17.89
N LEU A 8 12.70 -40.69 -19.19
CA LEU A 8 12.55 -39.39 -19.85
C LEU A 8 11.12 -38.80 -19.72
N GLN A 9 10.11 -39.64 -19.77
CA GLN A 9 8.73 -39.21 -19.54
C GLN A 9 8.51 -38.75 -18.09
N ASP A 10 9.13 -39.42 -17.12
CA ASP A 10 9.03 -39.06 -15.70
C ASP A 10 9.80 -37.76 -15.41
N GLU A 11 10.96 -37.55 -16.05
CA GLU A 11 11.73 -36.31 -15.93
C GLU A 11 10.98 -35.13 -16.55
N ASN A 12 10.45 -35.25 -17.76
CA ASN A 12 9.65 -34.19 -18.39
C ASN A 12 8.40 -33.84 -17.55
N LYS A 13 7.72 -34.84 -16.99
CA LYS A 13 6.54 -34.62 -16.16
C LYS A 13 6.89 -33.90 -14.84
N ARG A 14 8.07 -34.12 -14.27
CA ARG A 14 8.58 -33.39 -13.10
C ARG A 14 8.95 -31.95 -13.45
N GLU A 15 9.59 -31.72 -14.59
CA GLU A 15 9.92 -30.37 -15.05
C GLU A 15 8.65 -29.55 -15.33
N ASP A 16 7.63 -30.13 -15.96
CA ASP A 16 6.34 -29.48 -16.17
C ASP A 16 5.66 -29.11 -14.83
N GLN A 17 5.68 -30.01 -13.86
CA GLN A 17 5.12 -29.73 -12.53
C GLN A 17 5.88 -28.62 -11.78
N ILE A 18 7.21 -28.56 -11.90
CA ILE A 18 8.02 -27.51 -11.30
C ILE A 18 7.75 -26.17 -11.97
N ASN A 19 7.63 -26.15 -13.30
CA ASN A 19 7.32 -24.94 -14.06
C ASN A 19 5.92 -24.40 -13.75
N ASP A 20 4.91 -25.27 -13.67
CA ASP A 20 3.54 -24.90 -13.30
C ASP A 20 3.51 -24.34 -11.87
N HIS A 21 4.24 -24.97 -10.95
CA HIS A 21 4.36 -24.48 -9.57
C HIS A 21 5.00 -23.08 -9.51
N ASN A 22 6.11 -22.87 -10.21
CA ASN A 22 6.78 -21.57 -10.26
C ASN A 22 5.89 -20.48 -10.87
N ASN A 23 5.12 -20.82 -11.90
CA ASN A 23 4.16 -19.91 -12.52
C ASN A 23 3.02 -19.51 -11.55
N ILE A 24 2.50 -20.46 -10.78
CA ILE A 24 1.48 -20.21 -9.76
C ILE A 24 2.02 -19.26 -8.68
N VAL A 25 3.22 -19.55 -8.15
CA VAL A 25 3.88 -18.70 -7.15
C VAL A 25 4.10 -17.29 -7.67
N PHE A 26 4.56 -17.16 -8.92
CA PHE A 26 4.79 -15.88 -9.57
C PHE A 26 3.48 -15.08 -9.73
N MET A 27 2.40 -15.72 -10.18
CA MET A 27 1.08 -15.08 -10.29
C MET A 27 0.56 -14.60 -8.92
N ILE A 28 0.75 -15.40 -7.87
CA ILE A 28 0.36 -15.03 -6.51
C ILE A 28 1.15 -13.79 -6.05
N LYS A 29 2.48 -13.77 -6.23
CA LYS A 29 3.32 -12.62 -5.89
C LYS A 29 2.89 -11.35 -6.63
N ILE A 30 2.62 -11.43 -7.93
CA ILE A 30 2.10 -10.30 -8.72
C ILE A 30 0.78 -9.79 -8.16
N LYS A 31 -0.16 -10.68 -7.82
CA LYS A 31 -1.45 -10.30 -7.25
C LYS A 31 -1.29 -9.48 -5.95
N TYR A 32 -0.35 -9.85 -5.07
CA TYR A 32 -0.09 -9.11 -3.84
C TYR A 32 0.58 -7.76 -4.10
N VAL A 33 1.55 -7.70 -5.02
CA VAL A 33 2.16 -6.44 -5.44
C VAL A 33 1.10 -5.48 -5.99
N MET A 34 0.23 -5.97 -6.87
CA MET A 34 -0.87 -5.15 -7.42
C MET A 34 -1.84 -4.68 -6.33
N LYS A 35 -2.12 -5.49 -5.32
CA LYS A 35 -2.94 -5.09 -4.18
C LYS A 35 -2.30 -3.97 -3.37
N THR A 36 -0.98 -4.04 -3.16
CA THR A 36 -0.21 -3.00 -2.46
C THR A 36 -0.18 -1.69 -3.27
N VAL A 37 0.07 -1.76 -4.57
CA VAL A 37 0.05 -0.59 -5.47
C VAL A 37 -1.33 0.07 -5.46
N LYS A 38 -2.41 -0.72 -5.55
CA LYS A 38 -3.78 -0.21 -5.44
C LYS A 38 -4.02 0.51 -4.11
N LEU A 39 -3.51 -0.02 -3.00
CA LEU A 39 -3.64 0.61 -1.68
C LEU A 39 -2.95 1.98 -1.65
N ILE A 40 -1.70 2.07 -2.14
CA ILE A 40 -0.95 3.34 -2.23
C ILE A 40 -1.71 4.35 -3.09
N PHE A 41 -2.20 3.93 -4.25
CA PHE A 41 -2.97 4.80 -5.13
C PHE A 41 -4.26 5.32 -4.48
N THR A 42 -4.95 4.45 -3.73
CA THR A 42 -6.15 4.85 -2.97
C THR A 42 -5.83 5.93 -1.94
N ILE A 43 -4.70 5.83 -1.22
CA ILE A 43 -4.26 6.85 -0.26
C ILE A 43 -3.97 8.17 -0.96
N LEU A 44 -3.26 8.16 -2.09
CA LEU A 44 -2.95 9.37 -2.85
C LEU A 44 -4.22 10.08 -3.34
N VAL A 45 -5.19 9.33 -3.83
CA VAL A 45 -6.49 9.87 -4.25
C VAL A 45 -7.24 10.48 -3.06
N LEU A 46 -7.23 9.82 -1.91
CA LEU A 46 -7.86 10.32 -0.69
C LEU A 46 -7.21 11.62 -0.22
N VAL A 47 -5.87 11.68 -0.19
CA VAL A 47 -5.11 12.90 0.16
C VAL A 47 -5.46 14.07 -0.78
N TYR A 48 -5.55 13.79 -2.08
CA TYR A 48 -5.92 14.79 -3.08
C TYR A 48 -7.32 15.39 -2.80
N TYR A 49 -8.33 14.54 -2.58
CA TYR A 49 -9.70 15.02 -2.32
C TYR A 49 -9.83 15.75 -0.98
N ILE A 50 -9.18 15.26 0.08
CA ILE A 50 -9.17 15.97 1.37
C ILE A 50 -8.45 17.31 1.22
N GLY A 51 -7.32 17.37 0.48
CA GLY A 51 -6.60 18.62 0.22
C GLY A 51 -7.46 19.64 -0.51
N LEU A 52 -8.19 19.20 -1.54
CA LEU A 52 -9.11 20.05 -2.27
C LEU A 52 -10.24 20.58 -1.35
N GLY A 53 -10.84 19.71 -0.54
CA GLY A 53 -11.86 20.09 0.42
C GLY A 53 -11.33 21.08 1.47
N TYR A 54 -10.10 20.90 1.92
CA TYR A 54 -9.45 21.81 2.86
C TYR A 54 -9.25 23.22 2.29
N ILE A 55 -8.76 23.34 1.04
CA ILE A 55 -8.64 24.64 0.36
C ILE A 55 -9.99 25.34 0.28
N ILE A 56 -11.02 24.63 -0.17
CA ILE A 56 -12.38 25.19 -0.28
C ILE A 56 -12.86 25.68 1.07
N ALA A 57 -12.65 24.90 2.13
CA ALA A 57 -13.01 25.30 3.49
C ALA A 57 -12.27 26.54 3.95
N CYS A 58 -10.96 26.64 3.68
CA CYS A 58 -10.15 27.81 4.01
C CYS A 58 -10.57 29.05 3.22
N GLU A 59 -10.89 28.90 1.93
CA GLU A 59 -11.38 29.99 1.09
C GLU A 59 -12.74 30.53 1.62
N LEU A 60 -13.64 29.62 2.00
CA LEU A 60 -14.92 29.99 2.60
C LEU A 60 -14.71 30.71 3.93
N THR A 61 -13.81 30.21 4.78
CA THR A 61 -13.48 30.85 6.06
C THR A 61 -12.96 32.26 5.83
N THR A 62 -12.07 32.45 4.88
CA THR A 62 -11.54 33.78 4.52
C THR A 62 -12.64 34.71 4.06
N LYS A 63 -13.60 34.25 3.26
CA LYS A 63 -14.73 35.07 2.79
C LYS A 63 -15.70 35.47 3.91
N PHE A 64 -15.92 34.59 4.91
CA PHE A 64 -16.88 34.85 6.00
C PHE A 64 -16.25 35.54 7.21
N TYR A 65 -14.96 35.31 7.49
CA TYR A 65 -14.27 35.78 8.70
C TYR A 65 -13.08 36.71 8.39
N TYR A 66 -12.97 37.22 7.14
CA TYR A 66 -11.91 38.16 6.78
C TYR A 66 -12.01 39.43 7.60
N ASP A 67 -10.96 39.71 8.37
CA ASP A 67 -10.77 40.96 9.08
C ASP A 67 -9.67 41.77 8.39
N ALA A 68 -9.99 43.02 8.00
CA ALA A 68 -9.03 43.89 7.32
C ALA A 68 -7.87 44.34 8.23
N GLU A 69 -8.05 44.27 9.56
CA GLU A 69 -6.99 44.60 10.52
C GLU A 69 -5.95 43.47 10.69
N HIS A 70 -6.35 42.21 10.39
CA HIS A 70 -5.50 41.03 10.53
C HIS A 70 -5.55 40.13 9.29
N PRO A 71 -5.00 40.57 8.17
CA PRO A 71 -5.11 39.85 6.89
C PRO A 71 -4.44 38.46 6.90
N ASP A 72 -3.50 38.21 7.79
CA ASP A 72 -2.75 36.94 7.91
C ASP A 72 -3.43 35.89 8.81
N ASP A 73 -4.65 36.13 9.27
CA ASP A 73 -5.33 35.28 10.25
C ASP A 73 -5.94 34.01 9.66
N THR A 74 -5.87 33.84 8.35
CA THR A 74 -6.33 32.61 7.68
C THR A 74 -5.19 31.90 6.96
N PHE A 75 -5.29 30.60 6.83
CA PHE A 75 -4.35 29.76 6.06
C PHE A 75 -4.24 30.23 4.61
N PHE A 76 -5.39 30.55 4.01
CA PHE A 76 -5.48 30.97 2.62
C PHE A 76 -4.69 32.26 2.34
N THR A 77 -4.85 33.26 3.18
CA THR A 77 -4.15 34.55 3.03
C THR A 77 -2.67 34.46 3.41
N LYS A 78 -2.35 33.77 4.51
CA LYS A 78 -0.97 33.63 5.00
C LYS A 78 -0.03 32.98 3.98
N TYR A 79 -0.51 31.97 3.29
CA TYR A 79 0.31 31.24 2.32
C TYR A 79 0.05 31.69 0.87
N SER A 80 -0.60 32.84 0.69
CA SER A 80 -0.83 33.50 -0.62
C SER A 80 -1.47 32.58 -1.66
N PHE A 81 -2.51 31.84 -1.27
CA PHE A 81 -3.20 30.92 -2.18
C PHE A 81 -3.95 31.63 -3.31
N ASP A 82 -4.32 32.90 -3.10
CA ASP A 82 -4.94 33.79 -4.09
C ASP A 82 -4.02 34.09 -5.29
N GLN A 83 -2.70 34.06 -5.06
CA GLN A 83 -1.69 34.34 -6.09
C GLN A 83 -1.17 33.07 -6.79
N ARG A 84 -1.57 31.89 -6.32
CA ARG A 84 -1.12 30.61 -6.87
C ARG A 84 -2.00 30.15 -8.01
N THR A 85 -1.41 29.44 -8.94
CA THR A 85 -2.22 28.68 -9.92
C THR A 85 -3.02 27.57 -9.23
N PRO A 86 -4.18 27.17 -9.75
CA PRO A 86 -4.98 26.09 -9.16
C PRO A 86 -4.18 24.79 -8.93
N ALA A 87 -3.23 24.49 -9.83
CA ALA A 87 -2.38 23.31 -9.71
C ALA A 87 -1.40 23.42 -8.52
N GLU A 88 -0.76 24.58 -8.35
CA GLU A 88 0.16 24.83 -7.22
C GLU A 88 -0.59 24.84 -5.89
N ALA A 89 -1.76 25.47 -5.83
CA ALA A 89 -2.62 25.47 -4.66
C ALA A 89 -2.99 24.05 -4.24
N THR A 90 -3.45 23.25 -5.20
CA THR A 90 -3.81 21.84 -4.96
C THR A 90 -2.61 21.00 -4.52
N LEU A 91 -1.45 21.18 -5.13
CA LEU A 91 -0.23 20.47 -4.76
C LEU A 91 0.21 20.83 -3.33
N THR A 92 0.22 22.12 -2.99
CA THR A 92 0.61 22.60 -1.66
C THR A 92 -0.33 22.07 -0.58
N SER A 93 -1.64 22.09 -0.82
CA SER A 93 -2.59 21.56 0.15
C SER A 93 -2.54 20.04 0.26
N SER A 94 -2.37 19.35 -0.86
CA SER A 94 -2.18 17.88 -0.83
C SER A 94 -0.91 17.51 -0.05
N TYR A 95 0.17 18.25 -0.20
CA TYR A 95 1.39 18.09 0.61
C TYR A 95 1.10 18.30 2.11
N PHE A 96 0.41 19.38 2.48
CA PHE A 96 0.03 19.64 3.86
C PHE A 96 -0.81 18.50 4.44
N ILE A 97 -1.84 18.06 3.71
CA ILE A 97 -2.68 16.95 4.14
C ILE A 97 -1.88 15.64 4.22
N PHE A 98 -1.02 15.36 3.25
CA PHE A 98 -0.19 14.15 3.26
C PHE A 98 0.72 14.09 4.48
N THR A 99 1.43 15.18 4.79
CA THR A 99 2.33 15.26 5.96
C THR A 99 1.56 15.15 7.27
N SER A 100 0.35 15.69 7.31
CA SER A 100 -0.55 15.62 8.46
C SER A 100 -1.10 14.20 8.67
N LEU A 101 -1.61 13.56 7.62
CA LEU A 101 -2.14 12.19 7.66
C LEU A 101 -1.03 11.16 7.95
N ALA A 102 0.17 11.39 7.43
CA ALA A 102 1.34 10.55 7.70
C ALA A 102 1.95 10.80 9.10
N THR A 103 1.35 11.68 9.91
CA THR A 103 1.82 12.05 11.27
C THR A 103 3.23 12.63 11.32
N VAL A 104 3.73 13.17 10.19
CA VAL A 104 5.06 13.79 10.10
C VAL A 104 5.02 15.21 10.64
N GLY A 105 4.09 16.06 10.14
CA GLY A 105 3.81 17.40 10.62
C GLY A 105 5.05 18.31 10.68
N PHE A 106 5.64 18.64 9.54
CA PHE A 106 6.83 19.52 9.50
C PHE A 106 6.60 20.91 10.12
N GLY A 107 5.33 21.37 10.17
CA GLY A 107 4.98 22.68 10.74
C GLY A 107 5.25 23.88 9.82
N ASP A 108 5.71 23.64 8.61
CA ASP A 108 5.90 24.65 7.56
C ASP A 108 4.56 25.23 7.10
N LEU A 109 3.52 24.41 7.08
CA LEU A 109 2.13 24.78 6.85
C LEU A 109 1.30 24.40 8.08
N HIS A 110 0.50 25.34 8.59
CA HIS A 110 -0.33 25.11 9.78
C HIS A 110 -1.59 25.99 9.74
N PRO A 111 -2.73 25.54 10.33
CA PRO A 111 -3.95 26.32 10.39
C PRO A 111 -3.77 27.58 11.24
N ARG A 112 -4.38 28.67 10.85
CA ARG A 112 -4.29 29.98 11.52
C ARG A 112 -5.54 30.31 12.30
N SER A 113 -6.70 30.24 11.66
CA SER A 113 -7.99 30.53 12.30
C SER A 113 -8.47 29.35 13.18
N ASP A 114 -9.33 29.63 14.13
CA ASP A 114 -9.87 28.60 15.03
C ASP A 114 -10.73 27.58 14.30
N PHE A 115 -11.44 28.02 13.27
CA PHE A 115 -12.21 27.11 12.41
C PHE A 115 -11.28 26.16 11.63
N GLU A 116 -10.20 26.69 11.06
CA GLU A 116 -9.20 25.87 10.36
C GLU A 116 -8.50 24.88 11.29
N ARG A 117 -8.24 25.27 12.55
CA ARG A 117 -7.70 24.37 13.59
C ARG A 117 -8.66 23.23 13.89
N LEU A 118 -9.96 23.52 14.02
CA LEU A 118 -10.98 22.50 14.22
C LEU A 118 -11.05 21.52 13.02
N MET A 119 -11.08 22.07 11.80
CA MET A 119 -11.07 21.25 10.58
C MET A 119 -9.82 20.38 10.46
N THR A 120 -8.64 20.97 10.74
CA THR A 120 -7.39 20.22 10.73
C THR A 120 -7.39 19.12 11.81
N GLY A 121 -7.94 19.38 12.99
CA GLY A 121 -8.10 18.37 14.03
C GLY A 121 -8.95 17.18 13.60
N LEU A 122 -10.07 17.43 12.88
CA LEU A 122 -10.89 16.35 12.29
C LEU A 122 -10.14 15.59 11.21
N ILE A 123 -9.37 16.27 10.37
CA ILE A 123 -8.52 15.65 9.35
C ILE A 123 -7.47 14.74 9.99
N LEU A 124 -6.80 15.19 11.05
CA LEU A 124 -5.83 14.38 11.81
C LEU A 124 -6.47 13.13 12.39
N LEU A 125 -7.69 13.24 12.94
CA LEU A 125 -8.43 12.08 13.46
C LEU A 125 -8.76 11.08 12.35
N CYS A 126 -9.24 11.56 11.19
CA CYS A 126 -9.45 10.73 10.01
C CYS A 126 -8.11 10.10 9.52
N GLY A 127 -7.01 10.83 9.65
CA GLY A 127 -5.66 10.34 9.32
C GLY A 127 -5.27 9.12 10.15
N VAL A 128 -5.46 9.17 11.46
CA VAL A 128 -5.18 8.03 12.36
C VAL A 128 -6.03 6.81 11.97
N ALA A 129 -7.31 7.01 11.67
CA ALA A 129 -8.19 5.92 11.24
C ALA A 129 -7.74 5.32 9.89
N THR A 130 -7.40 6.18 8.93
CA THR A 130 -6.91 5.77 7.59
C THR A 130 -5.57 5.02 7.71
N PHE A 131 -4.65 5.51 8.53
CA PHE A 131 -3.36 4.86 8.78
C PHE A 131 -3.56 3.48 9.40
N SER A 132 -4.41 3.37 10.42
CA SER A 132 -4.71 2.10 11.09
C SER A 132 -5.31 1.07 10.12
N TYR A 133 -6.26 1.48 9.27
CA TYR A 133 -6.85 0.64 8.23
C TYR A 133 -5.80 0.17 7.20
N THR A 134 -4.95 1.09 6.76
CA THR A 134 -3.88 0.81 5.79
C THR A 134 -2.88 -0.19 6.36
N MET A 135 -2.44 0.02 7.61
CA MET A 135 -1.50 -0.86 8.29
C MET A 135 -2.07 -2.26 8.50
N GLY A 136 -3.36 -2.36 8.87
CA GLY A 136 -4.05 -3.64 8.98
C GLY A 136 -4.06 -4.42 7.66
N ASN A 137 -4.36 -3.76 6.55
CA ASN A 137 -4.31 -4.39 5.23
C ASN A 137 -2.89 -4.81 4.83
N PHE A 138 -1.89 -3.97 5.14
CA PHE A 138 -0.48 -4.27 4.86
C PHE A 138 0.00 -5.50 5.63
N ILE A 139 -0.28 -5.57 6.94
CA ILE A 139 0.04 -6.72 7.78
C ILE A 139 -0.62 -7.99 7.25
N THR A 140 -1.88 -7.91 6.83
CA THR A 140 -2.59 -9.07 6.23
C THR A 140 -1.88 -9.55 4.96
N ILE A 141 -1.43 -8.62 4.09
CA ILE A 141 -0.68 -8.97 2.88
C ILE A 141 0.63 -9.68 3.25
N LEU A 142 1.39 -9.14 4.21
CA LEU A 142 2.66 -9.72 4.65
C LEU A 142 2.47 -11.13 5.23
N ASN A 143 1.49 -11.31 6.11
CA ASN A 143 1.21 -12.60 6.74
C ASN A 143 0.80 -13.66 5.70
N THR A 144 -0.05 -13.29 4.75
CA THR A 144 -0.45 -14.22 3.68
C THR A 144 0.73 -14.56 2.75
N THR A 145 1.61 -13.60 2.47
CA THR A 145 2.80 -13.87 1.66
C THR A 145 3.78 -14.79 2.40
N LYS A 146 3.91 -14.62 3.71
CA LYS A 146 4.75 -15.46 4.55
C LYS A 146 4.19 -16.90 4.63
N SER A 147 2.92 -17.07 4.94
CA SER A 147 2.30 -18.41 5.03
C SER A 147 2.41 -19.18 3.71
N LEU A 148 2.23 -18.51 2.56
CA LEU A 148 2.45 -19.14 1.26
C LEU A 148 3.93 -19.55 1.05
N GLY A 149 4.87 -18.79 1.56
CA GLY A 149 6.29 -19.15 1.53
C GLY A 149 6.58 -20.39 2.37
N ASP A 150 6.06 -20.43 3.57
CA ASP A 150 6.23 -21.53 4.53
C ASP A 150 5.59 -22.84 3.99
N ASP A 151 4.36 -22.77 3.47
CA ASP A 151 3.67 -23.93 2.86
C ASP A 151 4.44 -24.50 1.65
N LEU A 152 5.06 -23.62 0.84
CA LEU A 152 5.87 -24.01 -0.31
C LEU A 152 7.18 -24.67 0.12
N GLU A 153 7.81 -24.16 1.18
CA GLU A 153 9.05 -24.73 1.71
C GLU A 153 8.81 -26.10 2.32
N GLU A 154 7.73 -26.29 3.10
CA GLU A 154 7.34 -27.59 3.64
C GLU A 154 7.06 -28.61 2.54
N GLY A 155 6.31 -28.23 1.49
CA GLY A 155 6.05 -29.09 0.34
C GLY A 155 7.33 -29.52 -0.37
N THR A 156 8.29 -28.62 -0.52
CA THR A 156 9.59 -28.91 -1.12
C THR A 156 10.44 -29.82 -0.25
N GLN A 157 10.46 -29.62 1.06
CA GLN A 157 11.19 -30.46 2.01
C GLN A 157 10.58 -31.88 2.05
N LEU A 158 9.26 -31.98 2.08
CA LEU A 158 8.56 -33.25 2.05
C LEU A 158 8.85 -34.04 0.77
N SER A 159 8.84 -33.37 -0.38
CA SER A 159 9.18 -33.97 -1.67
C SER A 159 10.62 -34.47 -1.71
N LYS A 160 11.59 -33.68 -1.18
CA LYS A 160 12.98 -34.12 -1.04
C LYS A 160 13.11 -35.32 -0.11
N PHE A 161 12.40 -35.34 1.01
CA PHE A 161 12.39 -36.45 1.95
C PHE A 161 11.88 -37.74 1.30
N PHE A 162 10.74 -37.70 0.60
CA PHE A 162 10.23 -38.85 -0.14
C PHE A 162 11.17 -39.29 -1.27
N GLY A 163 11.82 -38.36 -1.96
CA GLY A 163 12.84 -38.66 -2.97
C GLY A 163 14.04 -39.42 -2.39
N LEU A 164 14.49 -39.02 -1.21
CA LEU A 164 15.56 -39.75 -0.48
C LEU A 164 15.09 -41.13 -0.05
N LEU A 165 13.92 -41.30 0.51
CA LEU A 165 13.35 -42.60 0.91
C LEU A 165 13.25 -43.57 -0.27
N ILE A 166 12.77 -43.13 -1.42
CA ILE A 166 12.71 -43.94 -2.64
C ILE A 166 14.12 -44.38 -3.08
N ARG A 167 15.10 -43.47 -2.98
CA ARG A 167 16.49 -43.77 -3.31
C ARG A 167 17.10 -44.80 -2.37
N PHE A 168 16.83 -44.71 -1.06
CA PHE A 168 17.30 -45.70 -0.07
C PHE A 168 16.56 -47.04 -0.22
N ASN A 169 15.31 -47.07 -0.70
CA ASN A 169 14.56 -48.27 -0.97
C ASN A 169 14.90 -48.92 -2.34
N GLY A 170 16.03 -48.59 -2.91
CA GLY A 170 16.51 -49.16 -4.19
C GLY A 170 15.59 -48.81 -5.38
N ASN A 171 15.03 -47.58 -5.39
CA ASN A 171 14.10 -47.08 -6.43
C ASN A 171 12.79 -47.87 -6.55
N ARG A 172 12.40 -48.59 -5.49
CA ARG A 172 11.09 -49.26 -5.42
C ARG A 172 10.05 -48.30 -4.85
N PRO A 173 8.80 -48.34 -5.38
CA PRO A 173 7.73 -47.52 -4.81
C PRO A 173 7.48 -47.90 -3.34
N LEU A 174 7.28 -46.90 -2.49
CA LEU A 174 6.87 -47.11 -1.11
C LEU A 174 5.44 -47.67 -1.13
N LYS A 175 5.23 -48.78 -0.42
CA LYS A 175 3.90 -49.42 -0.26
C LYS A 175 3.13 -48.72 0.86
#